data_6c1e2a13611c5cf00ad46ceb63c93212
#
_entry.id   6c1e2a13611c5cf00ad46ceb63c93212
#
_cell.length_a   1.000
_cell.length_b   1.000
_cell.length_c   1.000
_cell.angle_alpha   90.00
_cell.angle_beta   90.00
_cell.angle_gamma   90.00
#
_symmetry.space_group_name_H-M   'P 1'
#
loop_
_entity.id
_entity.type
_entity.pdbx_description
1 polymer ?
#
loop_
_entity_poly.entity_id
_entity_poly.type
_entity_poly.pdbx_seq_one_letter_code
_entity_poly.pdbx_strand_id
1 'polypeptide(L)'
;MSGTTEGIETILNWKVTSRWSVSSGYALLKMYLHTEASSLDTTSVGHVEGSNPAHQAQIRSHVALSRGIGWDTSAYFTGRLAAQSVASHTRLDMQLTWRLTESGELSLVGQNLLRDHHVEFNDDLAVVEPSQVKRSVYAKLTWHF
;
A
#
# COMPACT_ATOMS: atom_id res chain seq x y z
N MET A 1 24.12 -16.75 -6.86
CA MET A 1 23.78 -15.37 -6.43
C MET A 1 23.89 -15.31 -4.92
N SER A 2 24.58 -14.31 -4.41
CA SER A 2 24.74 -14.04 -2.98
C SER A 2 24.64 -12.53 -2.75
N GLY A 3 24.50 -12.10 -1.50
CA GLY A 3 24.44 -10.67 -1.20
C GLY A 3 23.93 -10.37 0.20
N THR A 4 23.69 -9.09 0.45
CA THR A 4 23.21 -8.56 1.73
C THR A 4 21.93 -7.79 1.51
N THR A 5 21.00 -7.96 2.43
CA THR A 5 19.77 -7.16 2.49
C THR A 5 19.75 -6.43 3.83
N GLU A 6 19.56 -5.12 3.76
CA GLU A 6 19.48 -4.25 4.92
C GLU A 6 18.16 -3.48 4.89
N GLY A 7 17.58 -3.22 6.04
CA GLY A 7 16.33 -2.49 6.11
C GLY A 7 16.06 -1.88 7.48
N ILE A 8 15.16 -0.92 7.47
CA ILE A 8 14.62 -0.31 8.67
C ILE A 8 13.12 -0.14 8.52
N GLU A 9 12.38 -0.47 9.56
CA GLU A 9 10.94 -0.22 9.65
C GLU A 9 10.63 0.62 10.88
N THR A 10 9.74 1.58 10.71
CA THR A 10 9.24 2.41 11.80
C THR A 10 7.73 2.45 11.77
N ILE A 11 7.11 2.35 12.94
CA ILE A 11 5.66 2.48 13.12
C ILE A 11 5.41 3.48 14.24
N LEU A 12 4.57 4.48 13.98
CA LEU A 12 4.11 5.45 14.96
C LEU A 12 2.60 5.35 15.07
N ASN A 13 2.09 5.19 16.30
CA ASN A 13 0.67 5.28 16.62
C ASN A 13 0.45 6.45 17.57
N TRP A 14 -0.33 7.41 17.15
CA TRP A 14 -0.60 8.62 17.91
C TRP A 14 -2.08 8.83 18.12
N LYS A 15 -2.48 8.90 19.37
CA LYS A 15 -3.83 9.29 19.78
C LYS A 15 -3.85 10.81 19.97
N VAL A 16 -4.17 11.54 18.91
CA VAL A 16 -4.16 13.02 18.88
C VAL A 16 -5.18 13.59 19.85
N THR A 17 -6.40 13.01 19.84
CA THR A 17 -7.48 13.34 20.80
C THR A 17 -8.22 12.04 21.17
N SER A 18 -9.26 12.14 22.01
CA SER A 18 -10.15 11.00 22.28
C SER A 18 -10.95 10.54 21.07
N ARG A 19 -11.04 11.37 20.02
CA ARG A 19 -11.82 11.12 18.81
C ARG A 19 -10.97 11.03 17.54
N TRP A 20 -9.66 11.29 17.62
CA TRP A 20 -8.77 11.29 16.47
C TRP A 20 -7.50 10.53 16.77
N SER A 21 -7.23 9.54 15.94
CA SER A 21 -5.99 8.76 15.97
C SER A 21 -5.34 8.75 14.59
N VAL A 22 -4.02 8.73 14.59
CA VAL A 22 -3.16 8.64 13.40
C VAL A 22 -2.17 7.51 13.61
N SER A 23 -2.00 6.67 12.60
CA SER A 23 -0.89 5.74 12.53
C SER A 23 -0.09 5.99 11.27
N SER A 24 1.23 5.91 11.36
CA SER A 24 2.12 6.01 10.21
C SER A 24 3.14 4.90 10.26
N GLY A 25 3.56 4.43 9.10
CA GLY A 25 4.61 3.45 8.94
C GLY A 25 5.51 3.84 7.78
N TYR A 26 6.78 3.55 7.90
CA TYR A 26 7.77 3.71 6.85
C TYR A 26 8.71 2.53 6.87
N ALA A 27 8.99 1.98 5.69
CA ALA A 27 9.97 0.93 5.46
C ALA A 27 10.99 1.37 4.41
N LEU A 28 12.25 1.15 4.71
CA LEU A 28 13.38 1.25 3.79
C LEU A 28 13.99 -0.13 3.62
N LEU A 29 14.15 -0.56 2.38
CA LEU A 29 14.82 -1.81 2.01
C LEU A 29 15.96 -1.49 1.04
N LYS A 30 17.15 -1.99 1.34
CA LYS A 30 18.31 -1.97 0.44
C LYS A 30 18.80 -3.39 0.21
N MET A 31 19.02 -3.73 -1.04
CA MET A 31 19.54 -5.03 -1.46
C MET A 31 20.84 -4.79 -2.23
N TYR A 32 21.86 -5.57 -1.91
CA TYR A 32 23.17 -5.57 -2.56
C TYR A 32 23.46 -7.01 -2.97
N LEU A 33 23.01 -7.38 -4.16
CA LEU A 33 23.14 -8.72 -4.68
C LEU A 33 24.27 -8.79 -5.72
N HIS A 34 24.92 -9.92 -5.83
CA HIS A 34 25.92 -10.19 -6.85
C HIS A 34 25.84 -11.64 -7.32
N THR A 35 26.18 -11.86 -8.58
CA THR A 35 26.32 -13.19 -9.14
C THR A 35 27.68 -13.77 -8.77
N GLU A 36 27.71 -15.06 -8.51
CA GLU A 36 28.99 -15.82 -8.36
C GLU A 36 29.80 -15.73 -9.64
N ALA A 37 31.15 -15.68 -9.52
CA ALA A 37 32.05 -15.55 -10.66
C ALA A 37 31.93 -16.71 -11.69
N SER A 38 31.43 -17.85 -11.25
CA SER A 38 31.19 -19.03 -12.10
C SER A 38 29.79 -19.05 -12.73
N SER A 39 28.92 -18.12 -12.40
CA SER A 39 27.54 -18.07 -12.91
C SER A 39 27.48 -17.39 -14.27
N LEU A 40 26.73 -17.98 -15.18
CA LEU A 40 26.36 -17.38 -16.47
C LEU A 40 25.10 -16.47 -16.38
N ASP A 41 24.54 -16.36 -15.20
CA ASP A 41 23.34 -15.52 -14.94
C ASP A 41 23.73 -14.05 -14.85
N THR A 42 23.26 -13.26 -15.79
CA THR A 42 23.52 -11.81 -15.88
C THR A 42 22.31 -10.95 -15.56
N THR A 43 21.14 -11.54 -15.29
CA THR A 43 19.86 -10.84 -15.21
C THR A 43 19.17 -10.94 -13.86
N SER A 44 19.33 -12.05 -13.14
CA SER A 44 18.59 -12.30 -11.90
C SER A 44 18.84 -11.27 -10.80
N VAL A 45 20.06 -10.76 -10.66
CA VAL A 45 20.40 -9.73 -9.67
C VAL A 45 19.55 -8.47 -9.90
N GLY A 46 19.63 -7.92 -11.11
CA GLY A 46 18.88 -6.72 -11.46
C GLY A 46 17.37 -6.91 -11.37
N HIS A 47 16.89 -8.11 -11.72
CA HIS A 47 15.47 -8.45 -11.59
C HIS A 47 15.04 -8.51 -10.12
N VAL A 48 15.76 -9.19 -9.25
CA VAL A 48 15.41 -9.32 -7.83
C VAL A 48 15.50 -7.97 -7.12
N GLU A 49 16.58 -7.22 -7.29
CA GLU A 49 16.73 -5.87 -6.70
C GLU A 49 15.66 -4.91 -7.23
N GLY A 50 15.41 -4.94 -8.54
CA GLY A 50 14.46 -4.04 -9.19
C GLY A 50 12.98 -4.40 -8.99
N SER A 51 12.68 -5.61 -8.50
CA SER A 51 11.30 -6.04 -8.21
C SER A 51 10.85 -5.70 -6.78
N ASN A 52 11.73 -5.11 -5.96
CA ASN A 52 11.41 -4.71 -4.60
C ASN A 52 11.47 -3.18 -4.47
N PRO A 53 10.42 -2.52 -3.94
CA PRO A 53 10.46 -1.10 -3.73
C PRO A 53 11.39 -0.76 -2.56
N ALA A 54 12.37 0.14 -2.80
CA ALA A 54 13.29 0.57 -1.75
C ALA A 54 12.60 1.37 -0.64
N HIS A 55 11.48 2.03 -0.95
CA HIS A 55 10.76 2.87 -0.02
C HIS A 55 9.27 2.53 -0.04
N GLN A 56 8.70 2.32 1.14
CA GLN A 56 7.27 2.22 1.35
C GLN A 56 6.86 3.09 2.53
N ALA A 57 5.73 3.76 2.40
CA ALA A 57 5.18 4.56 3.48
C ALA A 57 3.67 4.42 3.54
N GLN A 58 3.11 4.52 4.74
CA GLN A 58 1.67 4.58 4.94
C GLN A 58 1.33 5.57 6.04
N ILE A 59 0.19 6.21 5.89
CA ILE A 59 -0.43 7.00 6.94
C ILE A 59 -1.92 6.68 6.96
N ARG A 60 -2.46 6.48 8.16
CA ARG A 60 -3.89 6.24 8.38
C ARG A 60 -4.38 7.21 9.44
N SER A 61 -5.52 7.80 9.19
CA SER A 61 -6.20 8.71 10.11
C SER A 61 -7.61 8.20 10.34
N HIS A 62 -8.00 8.06 11.60
CA HIS A 62 -9.37 7.74 12.01
C HIS A 62 -9.91 8.88 12.85
N VAL A 63 -11.08 9.41 12.46
CA VAL A 63 -11.79 10.47 13.17
C VAL A 63 -13.21 10.04 13.50
N ALA A 64 -13.55 9.99 14.79
CA ALA A 64 -14.93 9.86 15.24
C ALA A 64 -15.63 11.22 15.17
N LEU A 65 -16.37 11.47 14.08
CA LEU A 65 -17.05 12.75 13.83
C LEU A 65 -18.21 12.99 14.81
N SER A 66 -19.00 11.96 15.06
CA SER A 66 -20.12 12.00 16.01
C SER A 66 -20.40 10.60 16.56
N ARG A 67 -21.47 10.45 17.40
CA ARG A 67 -21.91 9.12 17.84
C ARG A 67 -22.32 8.28 16.64
N GLY A 68 -21.57 7.22 16.37
CA GLY A 68 -21.85 6.28 15.29
C GLY A 68 -21.37 6.71 13.90
N ILE A 69 -20.70 7.88 13.74
CA ILE A 69 -20.11 8.28 12.46
C ILE A 69 -18.60 8.35 12.60
N GLY A 70 -17.89 7.59 11.76
CA GLY A 70 -16.45 7.58 11.65
C GLY A 70 -15.97 7.94 10.25
N TRP A 71 -14.83 8.60 10.17
CA TRP A 71 -14.14 8.94 8.94
C TRP A 71 -12.72 8.36 8.97
N ASP A 72 -12.42 7.53 8.00
CA ASP A 72 -11.11 6.92 7.83
C ASP A 72 -10.47 7.42 6.54
N THR A 73 -9.20 7.76 6.61
CA THR A 73 -8.37 8.12 5.46
C THR A 73 -7.08 7.34 5.53
N SER A 74 -6.71 6.71 4.43
CA SER A 74 -5.46 5.96 4.32
C SER A 74 -4.71 6.36 3.06
N ALA A 75 -3.45 6.75 3.21
CA ALA A 75 -2.55 7.01 2.11
C ALA A 75 -1.38 6.02 2.15
N TYR A 76 -1.05 5.46 1.00
CA TYR A 76 0.02 4.49 0.80
C TYR A 76 0.93 4.98 -0.31
N PHE A 77 2.22 5.04 -0.04
CA PHE A 77 3.26 5.31 -1.02
C PHE A 77 4.08 4.04 -1.26
N THR A 78 4.27 3.70 -2.51
CA THR A 78 5.16 2.62 -2.95
C THR A 78 6.20 3.20 -3.90
N GLY A 79 7.48 2.95 -3.61
CA GLY A 79 8.59 3.30 -4.47
C GLY A 79 8.52 2.56 -5.80
N ARG A 80 9.30 3.02 -6.77
CA ARG A 80 9.35 2.40 -8.10
C ARG A 80 9.85 0.96 -8.03
N LEU A 81 9.35 0.11 -8.94
CA LEU A 81 9.85 -1.23 -9.22
C LEU A 81 10.59 -1.19 -10.57
N ALA A 82 11.90 -1.04 -10.53
CA ALA A 82 12.69 -0.75 -11.73
C ALA A 82 12.67 -1.92 -12.72
N ALA A 83 12.75 -3.17 -12.23
CA ALA A 83 12.73 -4.36 -13.07
C ALA A 83 11.36 -4.61 -13.72
N GLN A 84 10.30 -4.06 -13.17
CA GLN A 84 8.94 -4.22 -13.66
C GLN A 84 8.44 -2.98 -14.41
N SER A 85 9.28 -1.96 -14.60
CA SER A 85 8.90 -0.70 -15.24
C SER A 85 7.72 0.00 -14.56
N VAL A 86 7.49 -0.27 -13.26
CA VAL A 86 6.42 0.34 -12.47
C VAL A 86 6.93 1.60 -11.79
N ALA A 87 6.31 2.73 -12.11
CA ALA A 87 6.64 4.00 -11.48
C ALA A 87 6.16 4.06 -10.02
N SER A 88 6.86 4.84 -9.19
CA SER A 88 6.36 5.12 -7.83
C SER A 88 4.96 5.72 -7.88
N HIS A 89 4.13 5.31 -6.94
CA HIS A 89 2.75 5.77 -6.89
C HIS A 89 2.27 5.98 -5.44
N THR A 90 1.23 6.78 -5.34
CA THR A 90 0.51 7.00 -4.08
C THR A 90 -0.95 6.64 -4.30
N ARG A 91 -1.48 5.81 -3.41
CA ARG A 91 -2.88 5.43 -3.34
C ARG A 91 -3.53 6.14 -2.14
N LEU A 92 -4.72 6.69 -2.35
CA LEU A 92 -5.54 7.30 -1.32
C LEU A 92 -6.89 6.59 -1.25
N ASP A 93 -7.22 6.08 -0.08
CA ASP A 93 -8.50 5.46 0.23
C ASP A 93 -9.20 6.26 1.32
N MET A 94 -10.52 6.38 1.22
CA MET A 94 -11.36 7.02 2.22
C MET A 94 -12.57 6.17 2.52
N GLN A 95 -13.01 6.19 3.76
CA GLN A 95 -14.23 5.51 4.20
C GLN A 95 -15.00 6.39 5.17
N LEU A 96 -16.29 6.56 4.88
CA LEU A 96 -17.26 7.12 5.82
C LEU A 96 -18.10 5.96 6.35
N THR A 97 -18.09 5.76 7.65
CA THR A 97 -18.85 4.70 8.32
C THR A 97 -19.96 5.33 9.15
N TRP A 98 -21.15 4.78 9.06
CA TRP A 98 -22.30 5.17 9.85
C TRP A 98 -22.93 3.97 10.52
N ARG A 99 -22.89 3.93 11.86
CA ARG A 99 -23.56 2.91 12.66
C ARG A 99 -25.04 3.30 12.78
N LEU A 100 -25.88 2.58 12.04
CA LEU A 100 -27.32 2.81 11.98
C LEU A 100 -28.06 2.25 13.20
N THR A 101 -27.62 1.06 13.66
CA THR A 101 -28.16 0.36 14.83
C THR A 101 -27.01 -0.29 15.62
N GLU A 102 -27.27 -0.94 16.73
CA GLU A 102 -26.27 -1.72 17.46
C GLU A 102 -25.70 -2.89 16.61
N SER A 103 -26.51 -3.42 15.70
CA SER A 103 -26.14 -4.56 14.83
C SER A 103 -25.88 -4.16 13.39
N GLY A 104 -26.17 -2.93 12.95
CA GLY A 104 -26.12 -2.53 11.54
C GLY A 104 -25.22 -1.32 11.29
N GLU A 105 -24.33 -1.45 10.32
CA GLU A 105 -23.38 -0.42 9.91
C GLU A 105 -23.40 -0.25 8.38
N LEU A 106 -23.50 1.00 7.92
CA LEU A 106 -23.36 1.38 6.52
C LEU A 106 -22.02 2.09 6.32
N SER A 107 -21.26 1.69 5.33
CA SER A 107 -20.02 2.36 4.93
C SER A 107 -20.07 2.78 3.47
N LEU A 108 -19.58 3.98 3.17
CA LEU A 108 -19.25 4.44 1.83
C LEU A 108 -17.73 4.43 1.70
N VAL A 109 -17.23 3.69 0.71
CA VAL A 109 -15.79 3.48 0.52
C VAL A 109 -15.39 4.01 -0.84
N GLY A 110 -14.34 4.83 -0.85
CA GLY A 110 -13.64 5.25 -2.06
C GLY A 110 -12.20 4.74 -2.03
N GLN A 111 -11.78 4.08 -3.08
CA GLN A 111 -10.43 3.52 -3.20
C GLN A 111 -9.72 4.10 -4.42
N ASN A 112 -8.39 4.27 -4.30
CA ASN A 112 -7.53 4.82 -5.33
C ASN A 112 -8.02 6.18 -5.88
N LEU A 113 -8.37 7.09 -4.98
CA LEU A 113 -9.06 8.34 -5.31
C LEU A 113 -8.18 9.35 -6.06
N LEU A 114 -6.83 9.24 -5.98
CA LEU A 114 -5.89 10.19 -6.60
C LEU A 114 -5.75 9.99 -8.12
N ARG A 115 -5.97 8.79 -8.62
CA ARG A 115 -5.78 8.46 -10.04
C ARG A 115 -6.89 7.55 -10.54
N ASP A 116 -7.14 7.56 -11.84
CA ASP A 116 -8.14 6.65 -12.44
C ASP A 116 -7.68 5.20 -12.36
N HIS A 117 -6.38 4.98 -12.54
CA HIS A 117 -5.72 3.70 -12.38
C HIS A 117 -4.22 3.90 -12.13
N HIS A 118 -3.57 2.91 -11.54
CA HIS A 118 -2.12 2.78 -11.51
C HIS A 118 -1.73 1.31 -11.67
N VAL A 119 -0.54 1.09 -12.23
CA VAL A 119 0.05 -0.26 -12.37
C VAL A 119 0.74 -0.60 -11.06
N GLU A 120 0.45 -1.78 -10.51
CA GLU A 120 1.11 -2.30 -9.30
C GLU A 120 2.10 -3.41 -9.64
N PHE A 121 1.89 -4.11 -10.73
CA PHE A 121 2.73 -5.21 -11.18
C PHE A 121 2.80 -5.26 -12.69
N ASN A 122 4.00 -5.47 -13.21
CA ASN A 122 4.27 -5.80 -14.60
C ASN A 122 5.47 -6.75 -14.63
N ASP A 123 5.38 -7.85 -15.36
CA ASP A 123 6.48 -8.81 -15.51
C ASP A 123 6.80 -8.97 -16.99
N ASP A 124 7.95 -8.40 -17.38
CA ASP A 124 8.44 -8.48 -18.77
C ASP A 124 8.99 -9.88 -19.11
N LEU A 125 9.24 -10.74 -18.11
CA LEU A 125 9.73 -12.11 -18.30
C LEU A 125 8.62 -13.12 -18.50
N ALA A 126 7.42 -12.84 -18.03
CA ALA A 126 6.24 -13.66 -18.24
C ALA A 126 5.25 -12.88 -19.12
N VAL A 127 4.56 -13.58 -20.03
CA VAL A 127 3.46 -12.98 -20.82
C VAL A 127 2.24 -12.84 -19.91
N VAL A 128 2.32 -11.92 -18.94
CA VAL A 128 1.25 -11.60 -18.00
C VAL A 128 0.79 -10.18 -18.25
N GLU A 129 -0.50 -9.96 -18.33
CA GLU A 129 -1.03 -8.60 -18.43
C GLU A 129 -0.72 -7.80 -17.14
N PRO A 130 -0.31 -6.53 -17.25
CA PRO A 130 -0.04 -5.68 -16.11
C PRO A 130 -1.24 -5.60 -15.16
N SER A 131 -1.02 -5.85 -13.88
CA SER A 131 -2.05 -5.67 -12.86
C SER A 131 -2.28 -4.20 -12.61
N GLN A 132 -3.52 -3.76 -12.69
CA GLN A 132 -3.92 -2.37 -12.49
C GLN A 132 -4.97 -2.24 -11.39
N VAL A 133 -4.76 -1.29 -10.50
CA VAL A 133 -5.76 -0.90 -9.52
C VAL A 133 -6.53 0.32 -10.03
N LYS A 134 -7.82 0.13 -10.24
CA LYS A 134 -8.73 1.18 -10.71
C LYS A 134 -9.33 1.95 -9.54
N ARG A 135 -9.68 3.21 -9.78
CA ARG A 135 -10.53 3.99 -8.87
C ARG A 135 -11.86 3.27 -8.70
N SER A 136 -12.31 3.15 -7.47
CA SER A 136 -13.62 2.57 -7.16
C SER A 136 -14.32 3.30 -6.04
N VAL A 137 -15.65 3.32 -6.10
CA VAL A 137 -16.52 3.81 -5.03
C VAL A 137 -17.65 2.80 -4.87
N TYR A 138 -17.89 2.37 -3.63
CA TYR A 138 -18.95 1.44 -3.32
C TYR A 138 -19.52 1.65 -1.91
N ALA A 139 -20.73 1.16 -1.69
CA ALA A 139 -21.35 1.10 -0.38
C ALA A 139 -21.27 -0.35 0.16
N LYS A 140 -21.05 -0.47 1.46
CA LYS A 140 -21.00 -1.74 2.18
C LYS A 140 -21.97 -1.69 3.35
N LEU A 141 -22.87 -2.68 3.43
CA LEU A 141 -23.70 -2.90 4.61
C LEU A 141 -23.14 -4.08 5.41
N THR A 142 -22.89 -3.86 6.69
CA THR A 142 -22.44 -4.91 7.62
C THR A 142 -23.52 -5.14 8.67
N TRP A 143 -23.89 -6.40 8.87
CA TRP A 143 -24.89 -6.79 9.87
C TRP A 143 -24.32 -7.87 10.79
N HIS A 144 -24.45 -7.66 12.11
CA HIS A 144 -24.04 -8.63 13.14
C HIS A 144 -25.30 -9.29 13.71
N PHE A 145 -25.30 -10.61 13.77
CA PHE A 145 -26.39 -11.44 14.33
C PHE A 145 -26.08 -11.83 15.76
#